data_8e17c1baa5e322d3ba17ad52d2d35ebc
#
_entry.id   8e17c1baa5e322d3ba17ad52d2d35ebc
#
_cell.length_a   1.000
_cell.length_b   1.000
_cell.length_c   1.000
_cell.angle_alpha   90.00
_cell.angle_beta   90.00
_cell.angle_gamma   90.00
#
_symmetry.space_group_name_H-M   'P 1'
#
loop_
_entity.id
_entity.type
_entity.pdbx_description
1 polymer ?
#
loop_
_entity_poly.entity_id
_entity_poly.type
_entity_poly.pdbx_seq_one_letter_code
_entity_poly.pdbx_strand_id
1 'polypeptide(L)'
;LDPIDHAVDIPIYQDKTPLHFINIGDRDCNIELTSYCIKNINPQYEYKINDGEWLKYKVYNSYNIMYPNGCQEHNPIILHPNDTLYFRGSRLDQIDKSYLYFIMQDGSSIEVRGNIHSLLKPDEFYYITDLNDYGIYTFYSLFYHCKSLINAPQLYAHILSASCYEKMFIGCDGIKNSPVIHTLKLASSCYRDMFIYCDKLTNTPLLSTSKLEPSCYYRMFYECTSLKEIKLSFDDNDKYIKK
;
A
#
# COMPACT_ATOMS: atom_id res chain seq x y z
N LEU A 1 10.33 12.92 -39.01
CA LEU A 1 10.86 13.37 -37.69
C LEU A 1 10.24 12.50 -36.65
N ASP A 2 10.97 11.47 -36.21
CA ASP A 2 10.57 10.57 -35.15
C ASP A 2 10.43 11.36 -33.83
N PRO A 3 9.40 11.09 -33.01
CA PRO A 3 9.33 11.67 -31.69
C PRO A 3 10.50 11.08 -30.87
N ILE A 4 11.39 11.95 -30.45
CA ILE A 4 12.49 11.60 -29.53
C ILE A 4 11.86 11.12 -28.24
N ASP A 5 12.00 9.82 -28.05
CA ASP A 5 11.65 9.14 -26.81
C ASP A 5 12.60 9.62 -25.71
N HIS A 6 12.25 10.72 -25.06
CA HIS A 6 12.92 11.13 -23.83
C HIS A 6 12.41 10.26 -22.69
N ALA A 7 12.76 8.97 -22.75
CA ALA A 7 12.79 8.15 -21.55
C ALA A 7 13.82 8.82 -20.63
N VAL A 8 13.34 9.62 -19.70
CA VAL A 8 14.16 10.07 -18.59
C VAL A 8 14.52 8.81 -17.82
N ASP A 9 15.76 8.35 -17.99
CA ASP A 9 16.38 7.35 -17.13
C ASP A 9 16.43 7.93 -15.71
N ILE A 10 15.29 7.91 -15.02
CA ILE A 10 15.26 8.13 -13.59
C ILE A 10 15.84 6.85 -12.98
N PRO A 11 17.05 6.90 -12.38
CA PRO A 11 17.61 5.73 -11.73
C PRO A 11 16.66 5.34 -10.62
N ILE A 12 15.90 4.25 -10.84
CA ILE A 12 14.95 3.77 -9.87
C ILE A 12 15.75 3.05 -8.80
N TYR A 13 16.16 3.78 -7.79
CA TYR A 13 16.64 3.17 -6.56
C TYR A 13 15.42 2.70 -5.78
N GLN A 14 14.84 1.57 -6.18
CA GLN A 14 13.84 0.93 -5.34
C GLN A 14 14.53 0.36 -4.09
N ASP A 15 13.86 0.52 -2.97
CA ASP A 15 14.30 -0.07 -1.72
C ASP A 15 14.34 -1.62 -1.87
N LYS A 16 15.52 -2.21 -1.63
CA LYS A 16 15.74 -3.66 -1.67
C LYS A 16 15.35 -4.34 -0.37
N THR A 17 14.90 -3.57 0.61
CA THR A 17 14.41 -4.12 1.88
C THR A 17 12.95 -4.52 1.72
N PRO A 18 12.54 -5.73 2.11
CA PRO A 18 11.14 -6.12 2.13
C PRO A 18 10.29 -5.16 2.98
N LEU A 19 8.97 -5.14 2.72
CA LEU A 19 8.02 -4.44 3.58
C LEU A 19 8.28 -4.81 5.05
N HIS A 20 8.39 -3.80 5.90
CA HIS A 20 8.58 -4.02 7.33
C HIS A 20 7.91 -2.96 8.19
N PHE A 21 7.60 -3.35 9.40
CA PHE A 21 6.94 -2.58 10.44
C PHE A 21 7.86 -2.46 11.64
N ILE A 22 8.05 -1.26 12.16
CA ILE A 22 8.87 -0.98 13.34
C ILE A 22 7.94 -0.47 14.43
N ASN A 23 7.89 -1.15 15.56
CA ASN A 23 7.14 -0.67 16.72
C ASN A 23 7.98 0.36 17.48
N ILE A 24 7.70 1.63 17.26
CA ILE A 24 8.36 2.75 17.96
C ILE A 24 7.54 3.25 19.17
N GLY A 25 6.41 2.59 19.44
CA GLY A 25 5.60 2.85 20.63
C GLY A 25 6.15 2.18 21.89
N ASP A 26 5.44 2.36 22.98
CA ASP A 26 5.76 1.82 24.32
C ASP A 26 4.95 0.56 24.67
N ARG A 27 4.15 0.05 23.75
CA ARG A 27 3.24 -1.09 23.92
C ARG A 27 3.41 -2.09 22.81
N ASP A 28 3.04 -3.33 23.11
CA ASP A 28 2.92 -4.37 22.11
C ASP A 28 1.88 -3.98 21.06
N CYS A 29 2.10 -4.41 19.82
CA CYS A 29 1.16 -4.27 18.72
C CYS A 29 0.93 -5.62 18.06
N ASN A 30 -0.32 -6.06 17.98
CA ASN A 30 -0.69 -7.23 17.20
C ASN A 30 -0.83 -6.82 15.73
N ILE A 31 -0.07 -7.49 14.85
CA ILE A 31 -0.12 -7.28 13.40
C ILE A 31 -0.50 -8.60 12.74
N GLU A 32 -1.53 -8.57 11.91
CA GLU A 32 -2.00 -9.73 11.16
C GLU A 32 -2.14 -9.38 9.68
N LEU A 33 -1.61 -10.24 8.79
CA LEU A 33 -1.90 -10.19 7.36
C LEU A 33 -3.04 -11.15 7.06
N THR A 34 -4.12 -10.64 6.52
CA THR A 34 -5.31 -11.41 6.19
C THR A 34 -5.74 -11.16 4.74
N SER A 35 -6.74 -11.89 4.28
CA SER A 35 -7.23 -11.76 2.91
C SER A 35 -8.74 -11.65 2.85
N TYR A 36 -9.25 -11.01 1.82
CA TYR A 36 -10.68 -11.01 1.48
C TYR A 36 -10.91 -11.90 0.25
N CYS A 37 -11.84 -12.85 0.38
CA CYS A 37 -12.35 -13.66 -0.73
C CYS A 37 -11.34 -14.56 -1.48
N ILE A 38 -10.20 -14.89 -0.85
CA ILE A 38 -9.25 -15.85 -1.46
C ILE A 38 -9.81 -17.28 -1.29
N LYS A 39 -10.32 -17.85 -2.38
CA LYS A 39 -10.72 -19.25 -2.45
C LYS A 39 -9.55 -20.09 -2.93
N ASN A 40 -9.13 -21.07 -2.12
CA ASN A 40 -8.16 -22.12 -2.50
C ASN A 40 -6.75 -21.66 -2.90
N ILE A 41 -6.27 -20.54 -2.38
CA ILE A 41 -4.89 -20.14 -2.58
C ILE A 41 -4.09 -20.55 -1.35
N ASN A 42 -2.94 -21.14 -1.61
CA ASN A 42 -1.89 -21.31 -0.61
C ASN A 42 -0.80 -20.26 -0.86
N PRO A 43 -1.09 -18.96 -0.60
CA PRO A 43 -0.11 -17.93 -0.81
C PRO A 43 1.06 -18.20 0.12
N GLN A 44 2.25 -18.26 -0.44
CA GLN A 44 3.43 -18.47 0.36
C GLN A 44 3.91 -17.14 0.90
N TYR A 45 3.46 -16.78 2.10
CA TYR A 45 3.99 -15.64 2.83
C TYR A 45 4.92 -16.10 3.93
N GLU A 46 5.91 -15.28 4.18
CA GLU A 46 6.90 -15.48 5.23
C GLU A 46 7.06 -14.17 6.00
N TYR A 47 7.40 -14.30 7.25
CA TYR A 47 7.77 -13.18 8.11
C TYR A 47 9.00 -13.50 8.92
N LYS A 48 9.67 -12.47 9.41
CA LYS A 48 10.70 -12.58 10.45
C LYS A 48 10.65 -11.37 11.38
N ILE A 49 11.10 -11.57 12.61
CA ILE A 49 11.27 -10.49 13.58
C ILE A 49 12.77 -10.24 13.74
N ASN A 50 13.17 -8.99 13.62
CA ASN A 50 14.57 -8.55 13.72
C ASN A 50 15.48 -9.36 12.76
N ASP A 51 16.59 -9.84 13.25
CA ASP A 51 17.54 -10.68 12.51
C ASP A 51 17.23 -12.18 12.58
N GLY A 52 16.01 -12.54 12.99
CA GLY A 52 15.56 -13.94 13.07
C GLY A 52 15.42 -14.62 11.72
N GLU A 53 15.11 -15.90 11.77
CA GLU A 53 14.85 -16.73 10.57
C GLU A 53 13.50 -16.39 9.93
N TRP A 54 13.40 -16.60 8.61
CA TRP A 54 12.12 -16.52 7.90
C TRP A 54 11.22 -17.68 8.26
N LEU A 55 10.05 -17.37 8.81
CA LEU A 55 9.02 -18.32 9.22
C LEU A 55 7.83 -18.24 8.26
N LYS A 56 7.24 -19.39 7.96
CA LYS A 56 6.03 -19.45 7.13
C LYS A 56 4.86 -18.76 7.84
N TYR A 57 4.11 -17.96 7.09
CA TYR A 57 2.93 -17.27 7.57
C TYR A 57 1.68 -17.77 6.84
N LYS A 58 0.69 -18.20 7.62
CA LYS A 58 -0.61 -18.65 7.09
C LYS A 58 -1.56 -17.45 7.07
N VAL A 59 -1.96 -17.03 5.86
CA VAL A 59 -2.98 -15.99 5.65
C VAL A 59 -4.36 -16.64 5.80
N TYR A 60 -5.21 -16.06 6.64
CA TYR A 60 -6.59 -16.49 6.80
C TYR A 60 -7.54 -15.64 5.96
N ASN A 61 -8.69 -16.23 5.58
CA ASN A 61 -9.70 -15.56 4.78
C ASN A 61 -10.75 -14.91 5.70
N SER A 62 -10.84 -13.59 5.67
CA SER A 62 -11.79 -12.83 6.47
C SER A 62 -13.25 -12.90 5.99
N TYR A 63 -13.52 -13.48 4.81
CA TYR A 63 -14.88 -13.64 4.32
C TYR A 63 -15.81 -14.38 5.29
N ASN A 64 -15.24 -15.24 6.12
CA ASN A 64 -15.96 -15.95 7.18
C ASN A 64 -16.29 -15.10 8.41
N ILE A 65 -15.78 -13.87 8.51
CA ILE A 65 -16.04 -12.94 9.64
C ILE A 65 -17.51 -12.53 9.72
N MET A 66 -18.25 -12.54 8.62
CA MET A 66 -19.66 -12.15 8.58
C MET A 66 -20.66 -13.29 8.94
N TYR A 67 -20.19 -14.52 9.15
CA TYR A 67 -21.07 -15.65 9.51
C TYR A 67 -20.80 -16.10 10.92
N PRO A 68 -21.83 -16.05 11.82
CA PRO A 68 -21.66 -16.21 13.29
C PRO A 68 -21.25 -17.59 13.78
N ASN A 69 -21.01 -18.58 12.91
CA ASN A 69 -20.67 -19.95 13.28
C ASN A 69 -19.29 -20.42 12.80
N GLY A 70 -18.45 -19.56 12.25
CA GLY A 70 -17.08 -19.90 11.83
C GLY A 70 -16.08 -19.55 12.92
N CYS A 71 -15.36 -20.54 13.46
CA CYS A 71 -14.18 -20.30 14.27
C CYS A 71 -13.19 -19.49 13.44
N GLN A 72 -12.97 -18.24 13.81
CA GLN A 72 -11.95 -17.40 13.21
C GLN A 72 -10.61 -17.83 13.78
N GLU A 73 -9.85 -18.53 12.98
CA GLU A 73 -8.43 -18.69 13.28
C GLU A 73 -7.75 -17.36 12.95
N HIS A 74 -7.33 -16.64 13.96
CA HIS A 74 -6.47 -15.47 13.86
C HIS A 74 -5.01 -15.92 14.03
N ASN A 75 -4.11 -15.27 13.32
CA ASN A 75 -2.68 -15.53 13.44
C ASN A 75 -1.90 -14.21 13.62
N PRO A 76 -2.23 -13.40 14.64
CA PRO A 76 -1.52 -12.17 14.89
C PRO A 76 -0.08 -12.43 15.33
N ILE A 77 0.83 -11.62 14.81
CA ILE A 77 2.20 -11.55 15.27
C ILE A 77 2.27 -10.43 16.30
N ILE A 78 2.78 -10.74 17.50
CA ILE A 78 3.01 -9.75 18.55
C ILE A 78 4.34 -9.06 18.27
N LEU A 79 4.29 -7.76 18.04
CA LEU A 79 5.46 -6.92 17.83
C LEU A 79 5.71 -6.08 19.08
N HIS A 80 6.76 -6.43 19.83
CA HIS A 80 7.15 -5.70 21.03
C HIS A 80 7.77 -4.33 20.70
N PRO A 81 7.84 -3.39 21.65
CA PRO A 81 8.56 -2.14 21.46
C PRO A 81 9.98 -2.33 20.95
N ASN A 82 10.35 -1.56 19.92
CA ASN A 82 11.63 -1.59 19.19
C ASN A 82 11.85 -2.83 18.28
N ASP A 83 10.92 -3.77 18.21
CA ASP A 83 11.02 -4.86 17.25
C ASP A 83 10.72 -4.37 15.83
N THR A 84 11.30 -5.07 14.86
CA THR A 84 11.05 -4.91 13.42
C THR A 84 10.49 -6.20 12.85
N LEU A 85 9.30 -6.13 12.26
CA LEU A 85 8.62 -7.24 11.62
C LEU A 85 8.71 -7.08 10.10
N TYR A 86 9.33 -8.03 9.42
CA TYR A 86 9.45 -8.09 7.96
C TYR A 86 8.42 -9.05 7.38
N PHE A 87 7.85 -8.67 6.22
CA PHE A 87 7.00 -9.54 5.41
C PHE A 87 7.51 -9.67 3.99
N ARG A 88 7.42 -10.86 3.45
CA ARG A 88 7.58 -11.15 2.02
C ARG A 88 6.67 -12.28 1.59
N GLY A 89 6.43 -12.42 0.30
CA GLY A 89 5.62 -13.52 -0.19
C GLY A 89 5.38 -13.49 -1.67
N SER A 90 4.62 -14.47 -2.15
CA SER A 90 4.28 -14.59 -3.55
C SER A 90 2.76 -14.57 -3.69
N ARG A 91 2.26 -13.58 -4.44
CA ARG A 91 0.88 -13.56 -4.90
C ARG A 91 0.79 -14.37 -6.17
N LEU A 92 0.45 -15.64 -6.06
CA LEU A 92 0.51 -16.59 -7.18
C LEU A 92 -0.67 -16.48 -8.16
N ASP A 93 -1.78 -15.81 -7.82
CA ASP A 93 -2.97 -15.80 -8.65
C ASP A 93 -3.59 -14.41 -8.83
N GLN A 94 -3.82 -14.05 -10.10
CA GLN A 94 -4.62 -12.92 -10.53
C GLN A 94 -6.12 -13.25 -10.39
N ILE A 95 -6.61 -13.47 -9.17
CA ILE A 95 -8.02 -13.77 -8.98
C ILE A 95 -8.79 -12.48 -8.80
N ASP A 96 -9.77 -12.26 -9.65
CA ASP A 96 -10.75 -11.18 -9.57
C ASP A 96 -11.29 -10.99 -8.16
N LYS A 97 -11.17 -9.77 -7.62
CA LYS A 97 -11.75 -9.30 -6.36
C LYS A 97 -11.19 -9.89 -5.07
N SER A 98 -10.05 -10.55 -5.09
CA SER A 98 -9.34 -10.92 -3.87
C SER A 98 -8.24 -9.92 -3.55
N TYR A 99 -8.09 -9.53 -2.30
CA TYR A 99 -7.03 -8.63 -1.85
C TYR A 99 -6.53 -9.00 -0.47
N LEU A 100 -5.30 -8.58 -0.18
CA LEU A 100 -4.68 -8.71 1.13
C LEU A 100 -4.85 -7.41 1.90
N TYR A 101 -4.95 -7.49 3.21
CA TYR A 101 -4.87 -6.32 4.06
C TYR A 101 -4.30 -6.66 5.44
N PHE A 102 -3.69 -5.65 6.07
CA PHE A 102 -3.21 -5.76 7.43
C PHE A 102 -4.29 -5.36 8.42
N ILE A 103 -4.35 -6.08 9.53
CA ILE A 103 -5.07 -5.69 10.74
C ILE A 103 -4.01 -5.33 11.77
N MET A 104 -4.15 -4.18 12.42
CA MET A 104 -3.25 -3.71 13.46
C MET A 104 -4.05 -3.32 14.68
N GLN A 105 -3.56 -3.72 15.85
CA GLN A 105 -4.15 -3.28 17.11
C GLN A 105 -3.93 -1.77 17.30
N ASP A 106 -4.99 -1.08 17.74
CA ASP A 106 -4.92 0.35 18.03
C ASP A 106 -4.10 0.63 19.31
N GLY A 107 -3.52 1.84 19.38
CA GLY A 107 -2.87 2.36 20.58
C GLY A 107 -1.35 2.20 20.65
N SER A 108 -0.72 1.64 19.61
CA SER A 108 0.74 1.68 19.43
C SER A 108 1.14 2.73 18.38
N SER A 109 2.43 2.85 18.10
CA SER A 109 2.99 3.69 17.04
C SER A 109 3.89 2.85 16.16
N ILE A 110 3.44 2.59 14.93
CA ILE A 110 4.10 1.72 13.98
C ILE A 110 4.60 2.54 12.79
N GLU A 111 5.91 2.52 12.56
CA GLU A 111 6.48 2.95 11.28
C GLU A 111 6.42 1.81 10.27
N VAL A 112 5.99 2.11 9.05
CA VAL A 112 6.07 1.17 7.92
C VAL A 112 7.13 1.65 6.93
N ARG A 113 8.03 0.76 6.54
CA ARG A 113 9.15 1.03 5.63
C ARG A 113 9.34 -0.12 4.64
N GLY A 114 10.33 0.01 3.77
CA GLY A 114 10.65 -0.99 2.77
C GLY A 114 9.70 -0.97 1.57
N ASN A 115 9.79 -2.00 0.76
CA ASN A 115 9.09 -2.08 -0.52
C ASN A 115 7.91 -3.06 -0.43
N ILE A 116 6.69 -2.55 -0.61
CA ILE A 116 5.45 -3.35 -0.56
C ILE A 116 5.38 -4.42 -1.66
N HIS A 117 6.17 -4.28 -2.74
CA HIS A 117 6.22 -5.29 -3.81
C HIS A 117 6.80 -6.62 -3.32
N SER A 118 7.46 -6.66 -2.15
CA SER A 118 7.88 -7.90 -1.50
C SER A 118 6.71 -8.85 -1.17
N LEU A 119 5.46 -8.34 -1.13
CA LEU A 119 4.25 -9.13 -1.00
C LEU A 119 3.80 -9.80 -2.30
N LEU A 120 4.35 -9.37 -3.45
CA LEU A 120 4.04 -9.92 -4.77
C LEU A 120 5.06 -10.96 -5.20
N LYS A 121 6.32 -10.73 -4.86
CA LYS A 121 7.47 -11.55 -5.21
C LYS A 121 8.50 -11.49 -4.08
N PRO A 122 8.90 -12.60 -3.46
CA PRO A 122 9.77 -12.57 -2.28
C PRO A 122 11.20 -12.10 -2.59
N ASP A 123 11.63 -12.37 -3.82
CA ASP A 123 12.93 -11.99 -4.36
C ASP A 123 12.72 -11.10 -5.60
N GLU A 124 13.69 -10.28 -5.95
CA GLU A 124 13.62 -9.39 -7.14
C GLU A 124 12.43 -8.41 -7.15
N PHE A 125 11.69 -8.23 -6.04
CA PHE A 125 10.54 -7.32 -5.93
C PHE A 125 10.91 -5.86 -6.27
N TYR A 126 12.16 -5.48 -6.09
CA TYR A 126 12.68 -4.15 -6.38
C TYR A 126 12.86 -3.87 -7.89
N TYR A 127 12.60 -4.86 -8.76
CA TYR A 127 12.49 -4.66 -10.20
C TYR A 127 11.05 -4.47 -10.69
N ILE A 128 10.05 -4.61 -9.82
CA ILE A 128 8.65 -4.44 -10.19
C ILE A 128 8.34 -2.96 -10.38
N THR A 129 8.08 -2.55 -11.62
CA THR A 129 7.69 -1.19 -12.00
C THR A 129 6.32 -1.13 -12.64
N ASP A 130 5.80 -2.26 -13.12
CA ASP A 130 4.50 -2.42 -13.77
C ASP A 130 3.61 -3.35 -12.93
N LEU A 131 2.43 -2.85 -12.52
CA LEU A 131 1.47 -3.63 -11.74
C LEU A 131 0.43 -4.36 -12.60
N ASN A 132 0.41 -4.18 -13.92
CA ASN A 132 -0.55 -4.88 -14.78
C ASN A 132 -0.39 -6.40 -14.72
N ASP A 133 0.83 -6.89 -14.54
CA ASP A 133 1.12 -8.32 -14.42
C ASP A 133 0.56 -8.95 -13.13
N TYR A 134 0.18 -8.11 -12.14
CA TYR A 134 -0.34 -8.54 -10.84
C TYR A 134 -1.86 -8.32 -10.70
N GLY A 135 -2.51 -7.88 -11.79
CA GLY A 135 -3.95 -7.73 -11.89
C GLY A 135 -4.52 -6.47 -11.22
N ILE A 136 -5.84 -6.39 -11.24
CA ILE A 136 -6.58 -5.32 -10.56
C ILE A 136 -6.60 -5.57 -9.04
N TYR A 137 -6.81 -4.52 -8.25
CA TYR A 137 -6.86 -4.58 -6.77
C TYR A 137 -5.57 -5.09 -6.10
N THR A 138 -4.40 -4.93 -6.71
CA THR A 138 -3.11 -5.49 -6.23
C THR A 138 -2.84 -5.17 -4.77
N PHE A 139 -2.99 -3.89 -4.36
CA PHE A 139 -2.83 -3.42 -2.98
C PHE A 139 -4.07 -2.69 -2.46
N TYR A 140 -5.24 -3.06 -2.98
CA TYR A 140 -6.52 -2.52 -2.54
C TYR A 140 -6.70 -2.69 -1.04
N SER A 141 -7.01 -1.60 -0.33
CA SER A 141 -7.25 -1.60 1.12
C SER A 141 -6.11 -2.18 1.98
N LEU A 142 -4.86 -2.25 1.49
CA LEU A 142 -3.76 -2.96 2.17
C LEU A 142 -3.58 -2.56 3.63
N PHE A 143 -3.78 -1.28 3.98
CA PHE A 143 -3.65 -0.74 5.34
C PHE A 143 -4.97 -0.12 5.85
N TYR A 144 -6.11 -0.64 5.41
CA TYR A 144 -7.42 -0.11 5.76
C TYR A 144 -7.63 -0.09 7.28
N HIS A 145 -7.92 1.11 7.84
CA HIS A 145 -8.09 1.35 9.28
C HIS A 145 -6.90 0.98 10.18
N CYS A 146 -5.68 0.94 9.65
CA CYS A 146 -4.47 0.75 10.46
C CYS A 146 -4.12 2.06 11.20
N LYS A 147 -4.83 2.38 12.28
CA LYS A 147 -4.69 3.65 13.02
C LYS A 147 -3.35 3.80 13.73
N SER A 148 -2.68 2.69 14.03
CA SER A 148 -1.34 2.68 14.63
C SER A 148 -0.24 3.12 13.66
N LEU A 149 -0.48 3.15 12.34
CA LEU A 149 0.51 3.63 11.37
C LEU A 149 0.71 5.14 11.49
N ILE A 150 1.97 5.56 11.60
CA ILE A 150 2.35 6.99 11.69
C ILE A 150 2.92 7.54 10.38
N ASN A 151 3.22 6.69 9.41
CA ASN A 151 3.67 7.05 8.07
C ASN A 151 3.16 6.05 7.03
N ALA A 152 3.38 6.34 5.76
CA ALA A 152 3.07 5.45 4.64
C ALA A 152 4.37 4.97 3.96
N PRO A 153 4.46 3.72 3.47
CA PRO A 153 5.59 3.24 2.68
C PRO A 153 5.64 3.94 1.32
N GLN A 154 6.81 4.00 0.69
CA GLN A 154 6.91 4.55 -0.66
C GLN A 154 6.30 3.63 -1.71
N LEU A 155 5.73 4.22 -2.78
CA LEU A 155 5.04 3.50 -3.85
C LEU A 155 5.87 3.59 -5.13
N TYR A 156 6.58 2.51 -5.46
CA TYR A 156 7.59 2.47 -6.51
C TYR A 156 7.06 2.14 -7.90
N ALA A 157 5.78 1.75 -8.05
CA ALA A 157 5.26 1.39 -9.36
C ALA A 157 5.14 2.60 -10.29
N HIS A 158 5.60 2.45 -11.52
CA HIS A 158 5.53 3.45 -12.58
C HIS A 158 4.26 3.30 -13.41
N ILE A 159 3.86 2.07 -13.69
CA ILE A 159 2.67 1.74 -14.45
C ILE A 159 1.69 1.07 -13.50
N LEU A 160 0.52 1.67 -13.37
CA LEU A 160 -0.49 1.19 -12.43
C LEU A 160 -1.53 0.31 -13.14
N SER A 161 -2.04 -0.68 -12.41
CA SER A 161 -3.25 -1.41 -12.77
C SER A 161 -4.50 -0.75 -12.16
N ALA A 162 -5.68 -1.10 -12.66
CA ALA A 162 -6.94 -0.54 -12.17
C ALA A 162 -7.12 -0.85 -10.67
N SER A 163 -7.55 0.16 -9.91
CA SER A 163 -7.82 0.07 -8.46
C SER A 163 -6.65 -0.47 -7.60
N CYS A 164 -5.40 -0.42 -8.08
CA CYS A 164 -4.27 -1.06 -7.40
C CYS A 164 -3.98 -0.50 -6.00
N TYR A 165 -4.19 0.80 -5.78
CA TYR A 165 -4.03 1.47 -4.48
C TYR A 165 -5.34 2.07 -3.96
N GLU A 166 -6.49 1.66 -4.53
CA GLU A 166 -7.80 2.13 -4.08
C GLU A 166 -8.00 1.79 -2.61
N LYS A 167 -8.42 2.79 -1.81
CA LYS A 167 -8.72 2.67 -0.36
C LYS A 167 -7.55 2.25 0.52
N MET A 168 -6.32 2.32 0.04
CA MET A 168 -5.15 1.72 0.70
C MET A 168 -4.96 2.19 2.15
N PHE A 169 -5.24 3.45 2.46
CA PHE A 169 -5.01 4.05 3.77
C PHE A 169 -6.28 4.68 4.39
N ILE A 170 -7.48 4.23 4.01
CA ILE A 170 -8.71 4.77 4.65
C ILE A 170 -8.61 4.64 6.16
N GLY A 171 -8.85 5.75 6.89
CA GLY A 171 -8.92 5.77 8.35
C GLY A 171 -7.59 5.51 9.05
N CYS A 172 -6.45 5.73 8.37
CA CYS A 172 -5.13 5.68 8.97
C CYS A 172 -4.83 7.03 9.65
N ASP A 173 -5.47 7.30 10.78
CA ASP A 173 -5.46 8.61 11.46
C ASP A 173 -4.07 9.03 11.96
N GLY A 174 -3.12 8.09 12.06
CA GLY A 174 -1.75 8.34 12.51
C GLY A 174 -0.84 8.95 11.45
N ILE A 175 -1.15 8.77 10.16
CA ILE A 175 -0.29 9.17 9.04
C ILE A 175 -0.25 10.70 8.92
N LYS A 176 0.97 11.27 9.04
CA LYS A 176 1.21 12.73 8.93
C LYS A 176 1.69 13.15 7.53
N ASN A 177 2.45 12.29 6.87
CA ASN A 177 3.05 12.56 5.57
C ASN A 177 2.62 11.51 4.55
N SER A 178 2.24 11.97 3.37
CA SER A 178 1.96 11.08 2.24
C SER A 178 3.23 10.36 1.76
N PRO A 179 3.09 9.18 1.14
CA PRO A 179 4.21 8.53 0.47
C PRO A 179 4.70 9.36 -0.72
N VAL A 180 5.94 9.14 -1.13
CA VAL A 180 6.37 9.52 -2.47
C VAL A 180 5.77 8.50 -3.45
N ILE A 181 5.21 9.00 -4.56
CA ILE A 181 4.70 8.17 -5.66
C ILE A 181 5.55 8.41 -6.91
N HIS A 182 5.86 7.34 -7.62
CA HIS A 182 6.74 7.35 -8.80
C HIS A 182 5.98 7.08 -10.10
N THR A 183 4.66 7.31 -10.10
CA THR A 183 3.77 6.92 -11.20
C THR A 183 3.99 7.77 -12.44
N LEU A 184 4.21 7.08 -13.57
CA LEU A 184 4.29 7.65 -14.92
C LEU A 184 3.01 7.40 -15.72
N LYS A 185 2.30 6.29 -15.44
CA LYS A 185 1.07 5.92 -16.12
C LYS A 185 0.00 5.52 -15.11
N LEU A 186 -1.07 6.33 -15.08
CA LEU A 186 -2.24 6.09 -14.25
C LEU A 186 -3.13 4.98 -14.85
N ALA A 187 -4.00 4.44 -14.01
CA ALA A 187 -5.09 3.54 -14.41
C ALA A 187 -6.39 3.96 -13.74
N SER A 188 -7.51 3.41 -14.21
CA SER A 188 -8.84 3.70 -13.64
C SER A 188 -8.87 3.40 -12.14
N SER A 189 -9.37 4.35 -11.34
CA SER A 189 -9.53 4.25 -9.89
C SER A 189 -8.25 3.91 -9.11
N CYS A 190 -7.05 4.07 -9.68
CA CYS A 190 -5.81 3.59 -9.08
C CYS A 190 -5.49 4.18 -7.69
N TYR A 191 -5.90 5.42 -7.41
CA TYR A 191 -5.75 6.10 -6.12
C TYR A 191 -7.10 6.54 -5.52
N ARG A 192 -8.21 5.96 -6.02
CA ARG A 192 -9.55 6.30 -5.53
C ARG A 192 -9.64 6.06 -4.03
N ASP A 193 -10.22 7.04 -3.31
CA ASP A 193 -10.51 6.96 -1.88
C ASP A 193 -9.27 6.67 -0.98
N MET A 194 -8.04 6.90 -1.47
CA MET A 194 -6.81 6.35 -0.87
C MET A 194 -6.57 6.80 0.57
N PHE A 195 -6.84 8.07 0.90
CA PHE A 195 -6.56 8.67 2.21
C PHE A 195 -7.82 9.21 2.91
N ILE A 196 -9.01 8.66 2.61
CA ILE A 196 -10.23 9.09 3.29
C ILE A 196 -10.05 8.98 4.81
N TYR A 197 -10.43 10.02 5.56
CA TYR A 197 -10.33 10.10 7.03
C TYR A 197 -8.90 9.98 7.59
N CYS A 198 -7.89 10.38 6.85
CA CYS A 198 -6.53 10.52 7.38
C CYS A 198 -6.37 11.92 8.01
N ASP A 199 -6.93 12.12 9.21
CA ASP A 199 -7.11 13.44 9.81
C ASP A 199 -5.80 14.18 10.13
N LYS A 200 -4.69 13.46 10.33
CA LYS A 200 -3.37 14.06 10.61
C LYS A 200 -2.53 14.29 9.35
N LEU A 201 -3.02 13.91 8.17
CA LEU A 201 -2.29 14.10 6.92
C LEU A 201 -2.12 15.59 6.60
N THR A 202 -0.88 16.08 6.52
CA THR A 202 -0.57 17.51 6.33
C THR A 202 -0.08 17.88 4.94
N ASN A 203 0.37 16.91 4.16
CA ASN A 203 0.87 17.10 2.80
C ASN A 203 0.34 16.03 1.84
N THR A 204 0.42 16.31 0.54
CA THR A 204 0.10 15.34 -0.52
C THR A 204 1.35 14.93 -1.28
N PRO A 205 1.34 13.76 -1.94
CA PRO A 205 2.31 13.49 -2.99
C PRO A 205 2.12 14.50 -4.14
N LEU A 206 3.12 14.62 -5.00
CA LEU A 206 2.97 15.33 -6.26
C LEU A 206 2.13 14.49 -7.21
N LEU A 207 0.93 14.96 -7.57
CA LEU A 207 0.00 14.23 -8.43
C LEU A 207 0.21 14.62 -9.89
N SER A 208 0.38 13.63 -10.77
CA SER A 208 0.43 13.85 -12.21
C SER A 208 -0.93 14.25 -12.77
N THR A 209 -0.95 15.23 -13.67
CA THR A 209 -2.16 15.69 -14.39
C THR A 209 -2.10 15.41 -15.89
N SER A 210 -0.99 14.85 -16.40
CA SER A 210 -0.72 14.73 -17.82
C SER A 210 -1.68 13.83 -18.58
N LYS A 211 -2.09 12.71 -17.99
CA LYS A 211 -3.06 11.78 -18.61
C LYS A 211 -3.92 11.14 -17.54
N LEU A 212 -5.02 11.79 -17.23
CA LEU A 212 -5.95 11.32 -16.22
C LEU A 212 -6.78 10.12 -16.74
N GLU A 213 -6.96 9.14 -15.88
CA GLU A 213 -7.83 7.99 -16.12
C GLU A 213 -9.11 8.10 -15.26
N PRO A 214 -10.21 7.44 -15.63
CA PRO A 214 -11.46 7.57 -14.90
C PRO A 214 -11.35 7.31 -13.40
N SER A 215 -11.81 8.27 -12.58
CA SER A 215 -11.80 8.20 -11.11
C SER A 215 -10.42 7.97 -10.46
N CYS A 216 -9.29 8.20 -11.17
CA CYS A 216 -7.95 7.87 -10.66
C CYS A 216 -7.64 8.54 -9.33
N TYR A 217 -8.15 9.75 -9.05
CA TYR A 217 -7.98 10.49 -7.79
C TYR A 217 -9.31 10.79 -7.08
N TYR A 218 -10.40 10.08 -7.44
CA TYR A 218 -11.72 10.36 -6.88
C TYR A 218 -11.71 10.25 -5.35
N ARG A 219 -12.11 11.32 -4.65
CA ARG A 219 -12.13 11.47 -3.19
C ARG A 219 -10.83 11.07 -2.48
N MET A 220 -9.66 11.15 -3.14
CA MET A 220 -8.38 10.68 -2.60
C MET A 220 -8.08 11.22 -1.21
N PHE A 221 -8.48 12.49 -0.92
CA PHE A 221 -8.23 13.19 0.34
C PHE A 221 -9.52 13.63 1.04
N TYR A 222 -10.62 12.93 0.82
CA TYR A 222 -11.90 13.28 1.44
C TYR A 222 -11.78 13.17 2.97
N GLU A 223 -12.25 14.20 3.71
CA GLU A 223 -12.15 14.30 5.18
C GLU A 223 -10.72 14.22 5.75
N CYS A 224 -9.70 14.66 4.99
CA CYS A 224 -8.35 14.88 5.52
C CYS A 224 -8.28 16.29 6.13
N THR A 225 -8.75 16.45 7.36
CA THR A 225 -9.02 17.78 7.97
C THR A 225 -7.77 18.63 8.25
N SER A 226 -6.60 18.01 8.37
CA SER A 226 -5.31 18.72 8.55
C SER A 226 -4.62 19.13 7.24
N LEU A 227 -5.15 18.72 6.09
CA LEU A 227 -4.55 18.98 4.78
C LEU A 227 -4.75 20.43 4.36
N LYS A 228 -3.66 21.12 3.99
CA LYS A 228 -3.68 22.55 3.64
C LYS A 228 -3.63 22.80 2.14
N GLU A 229 -2.99 21.90 1.39
CA GLU A 229 -2.79 22.05 -0.05
C GLU A 229 -2.74 20.72 -0.76
N ILE A 230 -3.08 20.70 -2.03
CA ILE A 230 -2.89 19.55 -2.92
C ILE A 230 -1.86 19.96 -3.97
N LYS A 231 -0.78 19.15 -4.08
CA LYS A 231 0.31 19.41 -5.03
C LYS A 231 0.03 18.70 -6.36
N LEU A 232 -0.01 19.49 -7.43
CA LEU A 232 -0.24 18.99 -8.79
C LEU A 232 1.01 19.23 -9.64
N SER A 233 1.38 18.24 -10.46
CA SER A 233 2.39 18.39 -11.52
C SER A 233 1.67 18.72 -12.82
N PHE A 234 1.99 19.88 -13.39
CA PHE A 234 1.49 20.28 -14.71
C PHE A 234 2.60 20.00 -15.72
N ASP A 235 2.25 19.39 -16.85
CA ASP A 235 3.14 19.40 -18.00
C ASP A 235 3.26 20.85 -18.49
N ASP A 236 4.48 21.27 -18.87
CA ASP A 236 4.78 22.64 -19.33
C ASP A 236 3.91 23.09 -20.52
N ASN A 237 3.16 22.18 -21.12
CA ASN A 237 2.23 22.44 -22.22
C ASN A 237 0.80 22.81 -21.78
N ASP A 238 0.44 22.58 -20.50
CA ASP A 238 -0.89 22.92 -19.99
C ASP A 238 -0.96 24.37 -19.48
N LYS A 239 -0.93 25.33 -20.42
CA LYS A 239 -1.05 26.79 -20.12
C LYS A 239 -2.42 27.24 -19.60
N TYR A 240 -3.35 26.36 -19.28
CA TYR A 240 -4.74 26.74 -18.98
C TYR A 240 -5.31 26.10 -17.70
N ILE A 241 -4.72 26.39 -16.54
CA ILE A 241 -5.52 26.48 -15.30
C ILE A 241 -5.05 27.73 -14.56
N LYS A 242 -5.57 28.88 -14.99
CA LYS A 242 -5.67 30.04 -14.12
C LYS A 242 -6.96 29.92 -13.33
N LYS A 243 -6.82 29.88 -11.97
CA LYS A 243 -7.82 30.16 -10.91
C LYS A 243 -9.28 30.10 -11.31
#